data_761d8f471a40001029776fdd9d1a66bf
#
_entry.id   761d8f471a40001029776fdd9d1a66bf
#
_cell.length_a   1.000
_cell.length_b   1.000
_cell.length_c   1.000
_cell.angle_alpha   90.00
_cell.angle_beta   90.00
_cell.angle_gamma   90.00
#
_symmetry.space_group_name_H-M   'P 1'
#
loop_
_entity.id
_entity.type
_entity.pdbx_description
1 polymer ?
#
loop_
_entity_poly.entity_id
_entity_poly.type
_entity_poly.pdbx_seq_one_letter_code
_entity_poly.pdbx_strand_id
1 'polypeptide(L)'
;MNLILWRHAQAQELGPGVLGDLQRPLTQAGHRQAQRMALWLHRHLPTPYRLLASPAVRTQETAAALHALSNVPVERAPRLAPGAEVADLLAAAQWPGATPLHDPDAMAQDTATCTVILVGHQPTLGLTAAKLLTGQALPWRVRRGSIWWLRWRSQQGVEQVSVEAVLAPQQV
;
A
#
# COMPACT_ATOMS: atom_id res chain seq x y z
N MET A 1 5.59 6.76 12.16
CA MET A 1 4.84 6.61 10.88
C MET A 1 4.39 5.18 10.71
N ASN A 2 3.16 4.97 10.21
CA ASN A 2 2.69 3.64 9.79
C ASN A 2 2.64 3.57 8.26
N LEU A 3 3.12 2.48 7.68
CA LEU A 3 3.04 2.17 6.26
C LEU A 3 2.34 0.84 6.06
N ILE A 4 1.20 0.87 5.38
CA ILE A 4 0.48 -0.34 5.01
C ILE A 4 0.68 -0.61 3.52
N LEU A 5 1.37 -1.69 3.21
CA LEU A 5 1.54 -2.20 1.84
C LEU A 5 0.41 -3.17 1.56
N TRP A 6 -0.58 -2.76 0.76
CA TRP A 6 -1.75 -3.57 0.43
C TRP A 6 -1.69 -4.01 -1.03
N ARG A 7 -1.50 -5.30 -1.28
CA ARG A 7 -1.54 -5.82 -2.65
C ARG A 7 -2.99 -5.88 -3.15
N HIS A 8 -3.24 -5.43 -4.38
CA HIS A 8 -4.55 -5.57 -5.00
C HIS A 8 -5.10 -7.00 -4.85
N ALA A 9 -6.41 -7.11 -4.70
CA ALA A 9 -7.13 -8.37 -4.60
C ALA A 9 -7.13 -9.12 -5.94
N GLN A 10 -7.74 -10.30 -6.00
CA GLN A 10 -7.75 -11.13 -7.19
C GLN A 10 -8.40 -10.41 -8.36
N ALA A 11 -7.65 -10.21 -9.45
CA ALA A 11 -8.11 -9.59 -10.68
C ALA A 11 -8.35 -10.64 -11.77
N GLN A 12 -9.18 -10.26 -12.75
CA GLN A 12 -9.41 -11.06 -13.95
C GLN A 12 -8.09 -11.27 -14.71
N GLU A 13 -7.99 -12.40 -15.42
CA GLU A 13 -6.88 -12.64 -16.34
C GLU A 13 -7.03 -11.79 -17.61
N LEU A 14 -5.94 -11.58 -18.35
CA LEU A 14 -6.02 -10.99 -19.68
C LEU A 14 -6.78 -11.93 -20.61
N GLY A 15 -7.77 -11.40 -21.30
CA GLY A 15 -8.63 -12.19 -22.16
C GLY A 15 -9.51 -11.29 -23.05
N PRO A 16 -10.42 -11.86 -23.83
CA PRO A 16 -11.35 -11.10 -24.68
C PRO A 16 -12.09 -10.04 -23.86
N GLY A 17 -12.13 -8.79 -24.37
CA GLY A 17 -12.79 -7.66 -23.71
C GLY A 17 -11.94 -6.92 -22.67
N VAL A 18 -10.73 -7.38 -22.34
CA VAL A 18 -9.79 -6.65 -21.50
C VAL A 18 -8.75 -5.98 -22.39
N LEU A 19 -8.84 -4.64 -22.53
CA LEU A 19 -8.02 -3.85 -23.46
C LEU A 19 -6.54 -3.73 -23.05
N GLY A 20 -6.16 -4.17 -21.86
CA GLY A 20 -4.78 -4.13 -21.39
C GLY A 20 -4.66 -4.46 -19.90
N ASP A 21 -3.42 -4.64 -19.41
CA ASP A 21 -3.19 -5.03 -18.01
C ASP A 21 -3.75 -4.00 -17.00
N LEU A 22 -3.69 -2.72 -17.31
CA LEU A 22 -4.18 -1.67 -16.42
C LEU A 22 -5.72 -1.68 -16.27
N GLN A 23 -6.45 -2.17 -17.25
CA GLN A 23 -7.92 -2.22 -17.26
C GLN A 23 -8.50 -3.49 -16.63
N ARG A 24 -7.67 -4.44 -16.20
CA ARG A 24 -8.15 -5.67 -15.54
C ARG A 24 -8.87 -5.35 -14.24
N PRO A 25 -10.20 -5.61 -14.16
CA PRO A 25 -10.97 -5.42 -12.93
C PRO A 25 -10.75 -6.58 -11.95
N LEU A 26 -11.28 -6.43 -10.74
CA LEU A 26 -11.35 -7.53 -9.78
C LEU A 26 -12.32 -8.62 -10.25
N THR A 27 -12.06 -9.85 -9.85
CA THR A 27 -13.07 -10.93 -9.90
C THR A 27 -14.07 -10.75 -8.76
N GLN A 28 -15.19 -11.48 -8.80
CA GLN A 28 -16.12 -11.53 -7.66
C GLN A 28 -15.43 -11.98 -6.36
N ALA A 29 -14.51 -12.95 -6.44
CA ALA A 29 -13.69 -13.35 -5.31
C ALA A 29 -12.75 -12.23 -4.84
N GLY A 30 -12.19 -11.45 -5.79
CA GLY A 30 -11.37 -10.28 -5.50
C GLY A 30 -12.13 -9.20 -4.73
N HIS A 31 -13.36 -8.89 -5.14
CA HIS A 31 -14.20 -7.94 -4.39
C HIS A 31 -14.44 -8.40 -2.96
N ARG A 32 -14.76 -9.70 -2.74
CA ARG A 32 -14.90 -10.23 -1.38
C ARG A 32 -13.61 -10.16 -0.57
N GLN A 33 -12.45 -10.41 -1.19
CA GLN A 33 -11.14 -10.26 -0.54
C GLN A 33 -10.88 -8.80 -0.13
N ALA A 34 -11.13 -7.85 -1.02
CA ALA A 34 -10.98 -6.42 -0.76
C ALA A 34 -11.89 -5.96 0.39
N GLN A 35 -13.16 -6.35 0.36
CA GLN A 35 -14.15 -6.00 1.40
C GLN A 35 -13.76 -6.53 2.79
N ARG A 36 -13.32 -7.79 2.91
CA ARG A 36 -12.86 -8.37 4.18
C ARG A 36 -11.68 -7.59 4.74
N MET A 37 -10.67 -7.36 3.93
CA MET A 37 -9.48 -6.62 4.37
C MET A 37 -9.80 -5.16 4.69
N ALA A 38 -10.65 -4.50 3.88
CA ALA A 38 -11.12 -3.15 4.15
C ALA A 38 -11.85 -3.04 5.50
N LEU A 39 -12.71 -4.00 5.82
CA LEU A 39 -13.42 -4.04 7.10
C LEU A 39 -12.46 -4.19 8.28
N TRP A 40 -11.45 -5.05 8.14
CA TRP A 40 -10.41 -5.21 9.16
C TRP A 40 -9.60 -3.93 9.31
N LEU A 41 -9.13 -3.34 8.22
CA LEU A 41 -8.38 -2.08 8.22
C LEU A 41 -9.18 -0.95 8.86
N HIS A 42 -10.44 -0.78 8.48
CA HIS A 42 -11.31 0.26 9.03
C HIS A 42 -11.43 0.20 10.56
N ARG A 43 -11.39 -1.00 11.16
CA ARG A 43 -11.48 -1.20 12.60
C ARG A 43 -10.16 -1.01 13.36
N HIS A 44 -9.02 -1.10 12.67
CA HIS A 44 -7.70 -1.14 13.32
C HIS A 44 -6.77 0.01 12.94
N LEU A 45 -7.08 0.74 11.86
CA LEU A 45 -6.22 1.84 11.41
C LEU A 45 -6.31 3.04 12.35
N PRO A 46 -5.16 3.62 12.74
CA PRO A 46 -5.14 4.96 13.31
C PRO A 46 -5.64 6.00 12.29
N THR A 47 -6.42 6.95 12.77
CA THR A 47 -6.89 8.08 11.97
C THR A 47 -6.20 9.38 12.42
N PRO A 48 -5.96 10.34 11.53
CA PRO A 48 -6.20 10.28 10.08
C PRO A 48 -5.19 9.41 9.33
N TYR A 49 -5.55 8.98 8.11
CA TYR A 49 -4.65 8.27 7.21
C TYR A 49 -4.85 8.70 5.76
N ARG A 50 -3.84 8.47 4.91
CA ARG A 50 -3.91 8.65 3.47
C ARG A 50 -4.05 7.29 2.77
N LEU A 51 -4.86 7.24 1.71
CA LEU A 51 -5.10 6.03 0.93
C LEU A 51 -4.70 6.27 -0.53
N LEU A 52 -3.52 5.77 -0.91
CA LEU A 52 -2.98 5.90 -2.26
C LEU A 52 -3.12 4.60 -3.03
N ALA A 53 -3.55 4.68 -4.29
CA ALA A 53 -3.66 3.51 -5.15
C ALA A 53 -3.04 3.74 -6.53
N SER A 54 -2.42 2.69 -7.07
CA SER A 54 -1.98 2.63 -8.46
C SER A 54 -3.13 3.00 -9.41
N PRO A 55 -2.85 3.55 -10.61
CA PRO A 55 -3.88 3.84 -11.59
C PRO A 55 -4.58 2.60 -12.19
N ALA A 56 -4.10 1.38 -11.95
CA ALA A 56 -4.72 0.16 -12.46
C ALA A 56 -6.10 -0.08 -11.82
N VAL A 57 -7.09 -0.51 -12.62
CA VAL A 57 -8.49 -0.72 -12.19
C VAL A 57 -8.55 -1.62 -10.95
N ARG A 58 -7.83 -2.74 -10.93
CA ARG A 58 -7.80 -3.69 -9.80
C ARG A 58 -7.34 -3.06 -8.48
N THR A 59 -6.44 -2.09 -8.52
CA THR A 59 -5.98 -1.38 -7.31
C THR A 59 -6.96 -0.32 -6.87
N GLN A 60 -7.57 0.40 -7.81
CA GLN A 60 -8.62 1.36 -7.54
C GLN A 60 -9.84 0.68 -6.92
N GLU A 61 -10.29 -0.45 -7.47
CA GLU A 61 -11.41 -1.24 -6.91
C GLU A 61 -11.06 -1.84 -5.53
N THR A 62 -9.80 -2.25 -5.31
CA THR A 62 -9.36 -2.72 -3.99
C THR A 62 -9.43 -1.59 -2.96
N ALA A 63 -8.91 -0.41 -3.30
CA ALA A 63 -8.94 0.77 -2.43
C ALA A 63 -10.36 1.29 -2.19
N ALA A 64 -11.23 1.24 -3.21
CA ALA A 64 -12.63 1.66 -3.12
C ALA A 64 -13.40 0.92 -2.02
N ALA A 65 -13.04 -0.33 -1.72
CA ALA A 65 -13.65 -1.08 -0.62
C ALA A 65 -13.42 -0.42 0.74
N LEU A 66 -12.24 0.17 0.98
CA LEU A 66 -11.95 0.91 2.22
C LEU A 66 -12.55 2.31 2.19
N HIS A 67 -12.50 2.98 1.05
CA HIS A 67 -13.16 4.28 0.85
C HIS A 67 -14.65 4.23 1.21
N ALA A 68 -15.35 3.19 0.76
CA ALA A 68 -16.78 3.00 1.03
C ALA A 68 -17.14 2.90 2.53
N LEU A 69 -16.18 2.50 3.38
CA LEU A 69 -16.38 2.41 4.83
C LEU A 69 -15.94 3.67 5.59
N SER A 70 -14.94 4.37 5.07
CA SER A 70 -14.25 5.45 5.81
C SER A 70 -14.49 6.85 5.27
N ASN A 71 -15.00 6.97 4.04
CA ASN A 71 -15.08 8.21 3.26
C ASN A 71 -13.71 8.89 3.00
N VAL A 72 -12.58 8.27 3.36
CA VAL A 72 -11.25 8.79 3.02
C VAL A 72 -11.05 8.67 1.51
N PRO A 73 -10.69 9.75 0.80
CA PRO A 73 -10.54 9.72 -0.65
C PRO A 73 -9.40 8.80 -1.10
N VAL A 74 -9.58 8.14 -2.24
CA VAL A 74 -8.52 7.37 -2.88
C VAL A 74 -7.68 8.31 -3.75
N GLU A 75 -6.44 8.55 -3.34
CA GLU A 75 -5.47 9.30 -4.12
C GLU A 75 -4.91 8.41 -5.24
N ARG A 76 -5.10 8.81 -6.49
CA ARG A 76 -4.51 8.09 -7.63
C ARG A 76 -3.03 8.42 -7.74
N ALA A 77 -2.17 7.43 -7.52
CA ALA A 77 -0.72 7.58 -7.47
C ALA A 77 -0.02 6.86 -8.65
N PRO A 78 0.40 7.57 -9.72
CA PRO A 78 1.11 6.97 -10.85
C PRO A 78 2.40 6.24 -10.45
N ARG A 79 3.08 6.70 -9.38
CA ARG A 79 4.28 6.06 -8.80
C ARG A 79 4.05 4.66 -8.23
N LEU A 80 2.79 4.21 -8.13
CA LEU A 80 2.44 2.85 -7.69
C LEU A 80 2.07 1.94 -8.87
N ALA A 81 2.25 2.39 -10.12
CA ALA A 81 1.91 1.62 -11.32
C ALA A 81 2.71 0.30 -11.39
N PRO A 82 2.24 -0.71 -12.15
CA PRO A 82 3.04 -1.88 -12.44
C PRO A 82 4.39 -1.49 -13.03
N GLY A 83 5.48 -2.07 -12.53
CA GLY A 83 6.84 -1.70 -12.94
C GLY A 83 7.49 -0.56 -12.15
N ALA A 84 6.76 0.06 -11.22
CA ALA A 84 7.34 1.03 -10.30
C ALA A 84 8.46 0.42 -9.43
N GLU A 85 9.39 1.25 -8.99
CA GLU A 85 10.51 0.86 -8.16
C GLU A 85 10.22 1.08 -6.66
N VAL A 86 11.07 0.52 -5.79
CA VAL A 86 10.98 0.73 -4.33
C VAL A 86 11.05 2.21 -3.97
N ALA A 87 11.93 2.96 -4.64
CA ALA A 87 12.07 4.40 -4.42
C ALA A 87 10.78 5.18 -4.73
N ASP A 88 10.04 4.79 -5.77
CA ASP A 88 8.76 5.41 -6.12
C ASP A 88 7.71 5.21 -5.02
N LEU A 89 7.63 4.00 -4.46
CA LEU A 89 6.71 3.70 -3.37
C LEU A 89 7.06 4.49 -2.11
N LEU A 90 8.33 4.53 -1.75
CA LEU A 90 8.79 5.27 -0.56
C LEU A 90 8.58 6.77 -0.72
N ALA A 91 8.82 7.32 -1.92
CA ALA A 91 8.53 8.72 -2.22
C ALA A 91 7.02 9.02 -2.16
N ALA A 92 6.16 8.15 -2.73
CA ALA A 92 4.71 8.31 -2.65
C ALA A 92 4.19 8.27 -1.20
N ALA A 93 4.80 7.43 -0.36
CA ALA A 93 4.48 7.34 1.06
C ALA A 93 5.04 8.50 1.88
N GLN A 94 5.95 9.31 1.33
CA GLN A 94 6.77 10.28 2.10
C GLN A 94 7.49 9.58 3.27
N TRP A 95 8.07 8.38 2.98
CA TRP A 95 8.74 7.60 4.01
C TRP A 95 9.97 8.33 4.54
N PRO A 96 10.20 8.37 5.88
CA PRO A 96 11.38 8.99 6.46
C PRO A 96 12.67 8.39 5.89
N GLY A 97 13.64 9.24 5.53
CA GLY A 97 14.89 8.82 4.88
C GLY A 97 14.78 8.48 3.39
N ALA A 98 13.60 8.45 2.79
CA ALA A 98 13.47 8.52 1.34
C ALA A 98 13.85 9.94 0.90
N THR A 99 14.75 10.06 -0.08
CA THR A 99 15.28 11.36 -0.55
C THR A 99 14.16 12.35 -0.81
N PRO A 100 14.15 13.54 -0.20
CA PRO A 100 13.12 14.53 -0.44
C PRO A 100 13.18 14.96 -1.91
N LEU A 101 12.09 14.85 -2.63
CA LEU A 101 11.92 15.61 -3.85
C LEU A 101 11.69 17.07 -3.46
N HIS A 102 12.75 17.87 -3.41
CA HIS A 102 12.82 19.35 -3.50
C HIS A 102 11.68 20.20 -2.90
N ASP A 103 11.08 19.81 -1.78
CA ASP A 103 10.17 20.68 -1.04
C ASP A 103 10.59 20.72 0.44
N PRO A 104 11.34 21.75 0.86
CA PRO A 104 11.75 21.93 2.25
C PRO A 104 10.56 22.19 3.21
N ASP A 105 9.42 22.67 2.71
CA ASP A 105 8.23 22.95 3.51
C ASP A 105 7.37 21.71 3.78
N ALA A 106 7.57 20.61 3.02
CA ALA A 106 6.90 19.33 3.26
C ALA A 106 7.41 18.62 4.54
N MET A 107 8.52 19.04 5.12
CA MET A 107 9.13 18.43 6.31
C MET A 107 8.50 18.86 7.64
N ALA A 108 7.55 19.81 7.63
CA ALA A 108 6.97 20.36 8.85
C ALA A 108 5.73 19.61 9.40
N GLN A 109 5.28 18.56 8.72
CA GLN A 109 4.21 17.72 9.25
C GLN A 109 4.81 16.65 10.16
N ASP A 110 4.23 16.51 11.35
CA ASP A 110 4.59 15.48 12.34
C ASP A 110 4.46 14.08 11.74
N THR A 111 5.53 13.60 11.10
CA THR A 111 5.59 12.29 10.42
C THR A 111 5.46 11.13 11.42
N ALA A 112 5.61 11.38 12.71
CA ALA A 112 5.57 10.35 13.75
C ALA A 112 4.18 9.71 13.89
N THR A 113 3.09 10.43 13.53
CA THR A 113 1.71 9.96 13.66
C THR A 113 1.04 9.65 12.32
N CYS A 114 1.71 9.90 11.20
CA CYS A 114 1.13 9.71 9.87
C CYS A 114 0.94 8.22 9.54
N THR A 115 -0.24 7.86 9.04
CA THR A 115 -0.55 6.54 8.50
C THR A 115 -0.80 6.63 7.00
N VAL A 116 -0.08 5.84 6.21
CA VAL A 116 -0.22 5.79 4.74
C VAL A 116 -0.47 4.37 4.28
N ILE A 117 -1.47 4.20 3.43
CA ILE A 117 -1.81 2.93 2.79
C ILE A 117 -1.46 3.03 1.31
N LEU A 118 -0.62 2.12 0.83
CA LEU A 118 -0.27 2.00 -0.58
C LEU A 118 -0.91 0.74 -1.16
N VAL A 119 -1.88 0.93 -2.07
CA VAL A 119 -2.50 -0.18 -2.80
C VAL A 119 -1.78 -0.37 -4.13
N GLY A 120 -1.03 -1.47 -4.26
CA GLY A 120 -0.10 -1.66 -5.36
C GLY A 120 0.07 -3.11 -5.83
N HIS A 121 1.24 -3.37 -6.40
CA HIS A 121 1.53 -4.58 -7.16
C HIS A 121 2.74 -5.34 -6.62
N GLN A 122 2.81 -6.63 -6.96
CA GLN A 122 4.00 -7.46 -6.87
C GLN A 122 4.81 -7.27 -8.19
N PRO A 123 6.17 -7.27 -8.18
CA PRO A 123 7.04 -7.58 -7.03
C PRO A 123 7.32 -6.39 -6.10
N THR A 124 7.00 -5.16 -6.48
CA THR A 124 7.47 -3.94 -5.82
C THR A 124 7.10 -3.86 -4.34
N LEU A 125 5.86 -4.25 -3.97
CA LEU A 125 5.48 -4.28 -2.55
C LEU A 125 6.35 -5.22 -1.71
N GLY A 126 6.69 -6.39 -2.26
CA GLY A 126 7.57 -7.35 -1.57
C GLY A 126 9.00 -6.86 -1.46
N LEU A 127 9.53 -6.22 -2.53
CA LEU A 127 10.86 -5.59 -2.52
C LEU A 127 10.91 -4.45 -1.50
N THR A 128 9.85 -3.64 -1.42
CA THR A 128 9.76 -2.54 -0.44
C THR A 128 9.73 -3.06 1.00
N ALA A 129 8.89 -4.06 1.30
CA ALA A 129 8.85 -4.66 2.64
C ALA A 129 10.21 -5.22 3.04
N ALA A 130 10.86 -5.99 2.16
CA ALA A 130 12.18 -6.56 2.41
C ALA A 130 13.23 -5.46 2.63
N LYS A 131 13.26 -4.43 1.77
CA LYS A 131 14.20 -3.30 1.89
C LYS A 131 14.08 -2.59 3.23
N LEU A 132 12.86 -2.33 3.68
CA LEU A 132 12.61 -1.63 4.95
C LEU A 132 12.98 -2.47 6.17
N LEU A 133 12.83 -3.79 6.11
CA LEU A 133 13.07 -4.69 7.25
C LEU A 133 14.50 -5.25 7.30
N THR A 134 15.17 -5.37 6.15
CA THR A 134 16.49 -6.05 6.08
C THR A 134 17.61 -5.18 5.48
N GLY A 135 17.24 -3.99 4.97
CA GLY A 135 18.17 -3.16 4.20
C GLY A 135 18.37 -3.62 2.74
N GLN A 136 17.82 -4.76 2.33
CA GLN A 136 17.99 -5.34 1.00
C GLN A 136 16.65 -5.53 0.28
N ALA A 137 16.59 -5.19 -1.01
CA ALA A 137 15.39 -5.38 -1.84
C ALA A 137 15.29 -6.84 -2.30
N LEU A 138 14.76 -7.71 -1.46
CA LEU A 138 14.55 -9.13 -1.75
C LEU A 138 13.14 -9.38 -2.32
N PRO A 139 12.93 -10.36 -3.20
CA PRO A 139 11.65 -10.60 -3.86
C PRO A 139 10.65 -11.34 -2.95
N TRP A 140 10.33 -10.77 -1.80
CA TRP A 140 9.35 -11.35 -0.89
C TRP A 140 7.95 -11.37 -1.50
N ARG A 141 7.23 -12.45 -1.23
CA ARG A 141 5.91 -12.66 -1.80
C ARG A 141 4.82 -12.06 -0.91
N VAL A 142 4.17 -11.01 -1.39
CA VAL A 142 2.92 -10.49 -0.84
C VAL A 142 1.74 -11.17 -1.57
N ARG A 143 0.84 -11.84 -0.85
CA ARG A 143 -0.32 -12.52 -1.47
C ARG A 143 -1.36 -11.50 -1.96
N ARG A 144 -2.18 -11.85 -2.96
CA ARG A 144 -3.29 -11.01 -3.46
C ARG A 144 -4.25 -10.67 -2.31
N GLY A 145 -4.62 -9.40 -2.18
CA GLY A 145 -5.47 -8.89 -1.12
C GLY A 145 -4.83 -8.78 0.26
N SER A 146 -3.58 -9.26 0.45
CA SER A 146 -2.88 -9.21 1.74
C SER A 146 -2.31 -7.83 2.02
N ILE A 147 -2.18 -7.55 3.31
CA ILE A 147 -1.47 -6.38 3.82
C ILE A 147 -0.19 -6.78 4.55
N TRP A 148 0.77 -5.85 4.51
CA TRP A 148 1.93 -5.79 5.39
C TRP A 148 1.91 -4.42 6.06
N TRP A 149 1.74 -4.39 7.37
CA TRP A 149 1.73 -3.16 8.17
C TRP A 149 3.07 -3.02 8.85
N LEU A 150 3.80 -1.98 8.46
CA LEU A 150 5.10 -1.63 8.98
C LEU A 150 4.98 -0.34 9.79
N ARG A 151 5.73 -0.25 10.89
CA ARG A 151 5.83 0.96 11.70
C ARG A 151 7.27 1.41 11.77
N TRP A 152 7.50 2.66 11.40
CA TRP A 152 8.75 3.36 11.63
C TRP A 152 8.68 4.20 12.90
N ARG A 153 9.75 4.17 13.66
CA ARG A 153 9.97 5.01 14.84
C ARG A 153 11.42 5.50 14.84
N SER A 154 11.64 6.72 15.36
CA SER A 154 12.96 7.23 15.72
C SER A 154 12.97 7.54 17.20
N GLN A 155 13.88 6.95 17.93
CA GLN A 155 14.10 7.23 19.35
C GLN A 155 15.59 7.45 19.59
N GLN A 156 15.95 8.60 20.17
CA GLN A 156 17.33 8.98 20.46
C GLN A 156 18.29 8.84 19.25
N GLY A 157 17.80 9.17 18.05
CA GLY A 157 18.60 9.06 16.81
C GLY A 157 18.70 7.65 16.24
N VAL A 158 18.10 6.64 16.87
CA VAL A 158 18.03 5.27 16.34
C VAL A 158 16.70 5.07 15.62
N GLU A 159 16.80 4.80 14.32
CA GLU A 159 15.64 4.49 13.48
C GLU A 159 15.34 2.98 13.52
N GLN A 160 14.08 2.65 13.71
CA GLN A 160 13.63 1.25 13.77
C GLN A 160 12.37 1.07 12.92
N VAL A 161 12.33 -0.04 12.19
CA VAL A 161 11.13 -0.51 11.49
C VAL A 161 10.67 -1.81 12.11
N SER A 162 9.41 -1.86 12.54
CA SER A 162 8.78 -3.07 13.08
C SER A 162 7.63 -3.54 12.20
N VAL A 163 7.31 -4.82 12.28
CA VAL A 163 6.11 -5.41 11.66
C VAL A 163 4.99 -5.38 12.68
N GLU A 164 3.89 -4.67 12.38
CA GLU A 164 2.71 -4.63 13.23
C GLU A 164 1.72 -5.74 12.87
N ALA A 165 1.56 -6.02 11.55
CA ALA A 165 0.70 -7.10 11.07
C ALA A 165 1.12 -7.57 9.67
N VAL A 166 0.96 -8.86 9.41
CA VAL A 166 0.97 -9.45 8.07
C VAL A 166 -0.26 -10.35 7.96
N LEU A 167 -1.25 -9.91 7.18
CA LEU A 167 -2.55 -10.56 7.11
C LEU A 167 -3.00 -10.82 5.68
N ALA A 168 -3.66 -11.93 5.48
CA ALA A 168 -4.32 -12.29 4.23
C ALA A 168 -5.86 -12.29 4.42
N PRO A 169 -6.65 -12.11 3.34
CA PRO A 169 -8.11 -12.04 3.43
C PRO A 169 -8.80 -13.28 4.04
N GLN A 170 -8.10 -14.39 4.13
CA GLN A 170 -8.60 -15.63 4.75
C GLN A 170 -8.46 -15.65 6.28
N GLN A 171 -7.68 -14.71 6.83
CA GLN A 171 -7.34 -14.63 8.25
C GLN A 171 -8.20 -13.58 9.00
N VAL A 172 -9.03 -12.84 8.26
CA VAL A 172 -9.84 -11.73 8.79
C VAL A 172 -11.30 -11.85 8.40
#